data_b4cfb3a004a171d0818a719e4ec14d3c
#
_entry.id   b4cfb3a004a171d0818a719e4ec14d3c
#
_cell.length_a   1.000
_cell.length_b   1.000
_cell.length_c   1.000
_cell.angle_alpha   90.00
_cell.angle_beta   90.00
_cell.angle_gamma   90.00
#
_symmetry.space_group_name_H-M   'P 1'
#
loop_
_entity.id
_entity.type
_entity.pdbx_description
1 polymer ?
#
loop_
_entity_poly.entity_id
_entity_poly.type
_entity_poly.pdbx_seq_one_letter_code
_entity_poly.pdbx_strand_id
1 'polypeptide(L)'
;MSAPLVSPELLSHGTIECSDIAATRRFLNEFLGVDVVRPLPEAQYLWKGGPWSVVCVCVEDSEAKEQDPRNHFKLSVASAEAVAAAHKAAVAHKDAYGIRQIGEIEKSAGACAFKLQDLNRVWWEITTFDQSHYDRLFASGDKA
;
A
#
# COMPACT_ATOMS: atom_id res chain seq x y z
N MET A 1 30.21 -9.03 -13.56
CA MET A 1 29.56 -8.16 -12.56
C MET A 1 30.49 -7.97 -11.37
N SER A 2 30.64 -6.74 -10.91
CA SER A 2 31.32 -6.46 -9.65
C SER A 2 30.43 -6.90 -8.46
N ALA A 3 31.04 -7.33 -7.36
CA ALA A 3 30.31 -7.59 -6.13
C ALA A 3 29.67 -6.29 -5.61
N PRO A 4 28.48 -6.35 -5.00
CA PRO A 4 27.87 -5.17 -4.40
C PRO A 4 28.74 -4.62 -3.27
N LEU A 5 28.76 -3.30 -3.11
CA LEU A 5 29.51 -2.63 -2.06
C LEU A 5 28.83 -2.72 -0.68
N VAL A 6 27.54 -3.06 -0.65
CA VAL A 6 26.75 -3.25 0.55
C VAL A 6 26.24 -4.70 0.55
N SER A 7 26.19 -5.33 1.72
CA SER A 7 25.69 -6.69 1.89
C SER A 7 24.41 -6.68 2.73
N PRO A 8 23.27 -6.28 2.16
CA PRO A 8 22.02 -6.24 2.91
C PRO A 8 21.51 -7.66 3.21
N GLU A 9 20.94 -7.84 4.38
CA GLU A 9 20.26 -9.10 4.76
C GLU A 9 18.81 -9.11 4.28
N LEU A 10 18.13 -7.97 4.38
CA LEU A 10 16.74 -7.84 3.94
C LEU A 10 16.37 -6.38 3.69
N LEU A 11 15.32 -6.18 2.90
CA LEU A 11 14.59 -4.91 2.81
C LEU A 11 13.52 -4.89 3.91
N SER A 12 13.72 -4.10 4.96
CA SER A 12 12.90 -4.19 6.18
C SER A 12 11.62 -3.35 6.12
N HIS A 13 11.69 -2.10 5.69
CA HIS A 13 10.51 -1.25 5.59
C HIS A 13 10.70 -0.06 4.65
N GLY A 14 9.58 0.51 4.23
CA GLY A 14 9.48 1.84 3.66
C GLY A 14 8.70 2.77 4.59
N THR A 15 8.67 4.05 4.30
CA THR A 15 8.02 5.07 5.15
C THR A 15 7.04 5.91 4.35
N ILE A 16 5.90 6.19 4.96
CA ILE A 16 4.90 7.16 4.48
C ILE A 16 4.65 8.21 5.56
N GLU A 17 4.20 9.37 5.14
CA GLU A 17 3.85 10.48 6.06
C GLU A 17 2.35 10.57 6.26
N CYS A 18 1.93 11.03 7.45
CA CYS A 18 0.56 11.39 7.72
C CYS A 18 0.50 12.66 8.58
N SER A 19 -0.59 13.41 8.48
CA SER A 19 -0.84 14.58 9.32
C SER A 19 -1.75 14.29 10.51
N ASP A 20 -2.67 13.33 10.36
CA ASP A 20 -3.58 12.87 11.41
C ASP A 20 -3.39 11.37 11.61
N ILE A 21 -2.67 11.01 12.67
CA ILE A 21 -2.32 9.62 12.95
C ILE A 21 -3.54 8.76 13.31
N ALA A 22 -4.53 9.33 13.97
CA ALA A 22 -5.74 8.60 14.37
C ALA A 22 -6.65 8.31 13.15
N ALA A 23 -6.90 9.31 12.32
CA ALA A 23 -7.67 9.14 11.09
C ALA A 23 -6.95 8.20 10.10
N THR A 24 -5.64 8.31 10.00
CA THR A 24 -4.81 7.42 9.18
C THR A 24 -4.88 5.98 9.69
N ARG A 25 -4.79 5.75 11.00
CA ARG A 25 -4.93 4.42 11.59
C ARG A 25 -6.29 3.79 11.30
N ARG A 26 -7.37 4.57 11.37
CA ARG A 26 -8.71 4.09 11.02
C ARG A 26 -8.77 3.62 9.57
N PHE A 27 -8.29 4.44 8.64
CA PHE A 27 -8.23 4.06 7.23
C PHE A 27 -7.43 2.76 7.01
N LEU A 28 -6.23 2.68 7.56
CA LEU A 28 -5.34 1.53 7.38
C LEU A 28 -5.90 0.25 8.00
N ASN A 29 -6.41 0.32 9.21
CA ASN A 29 -6.89 -0.85 9.93
C ASN A 29 -8.33 -1.23 9.56
N GLU A 30 -9.27 -0.27 9.61
CA GLU A 30 -10.69 -0.55 9.41
C GLU A 30 -11.04 -0.71 7.92
N PHE A 31 -10.44 0.11 7.04
CA PHE A 31 -10.75 0.05 5.61
C PHE A 31 -9.83 -0.90 4.85
N LEU A 32 -8.50 -0.74 4.94
CA LEU A 32 -7.55 -1.60 4.22
C LEU A 32 -7.33 -2.96 4.89
N GLY A 33 -7.68 -3.12 6.16
CA GLY A 33 -7.52 -4.39 6.87
C GLY A 33 -6.07 -4.78 7.14
N VAL A 34 -5.16 -3.81 7.22
CA VAL A 34 -3.77 -4.06 7.62
C VAL A 34 -3.63 -3.98 9.14
N ASP A 35 -2.69 -4.74 9.68
CA ASP A 35 -2.37 -4.69 11.11
C ASP A 35 -1.57 -3.43 11.41
N VAL A 36 -1.98 -2.69 12.44
CA VAL A 36 -1.35 -1.42 12.81
C VAL A 36 -1.02 -1.42 14.28
N VAL A 37 0.26 -1.15 14.60
CA VAL A 37 0.73 -0.94 15.97
C VAL A 37 1.34 0.46 16.09
N ARG A 38 1.22 1.06 17.25
CA ARG A 38 1.76 2.41 17.52
C ARG A 38 2.79 2.35 18.65
N PRO A 39 4.05 2.01 18.35
CA PRO A 39 5.09 1.91 19.38
C PRO A 39 5.58 3.27 19.88
N LEU A 40 5.39 4.35 19.10
CA LEU A 40 5.81 5.71 19.40
C LEU A 40 4.65 6.69 19.20
N PRO A 41 4.61 7.82 19.93
CA PRO A 41 3.56 8.82 19.76
C PRO A 41 3.42 9.33 18.32
N GLU A 42 4.54 9.52 17.63
CA GLU A 42 4.66 10.10 16.29
C GLU A 42 4.68 9.08 15.15
N ALA A 43 4.66 7.77 15.45
CA ALA A 43 4.77 6.75 14.41
C ALA A 43 3.89 5.54 14.67
N GLN A 44 3.38 4.97 13.60
CA GLN A 44 2.69 3.69 13.60
C GLN A 44 3.26 2.77 12.53
N TYR A 45 3.30 1.48 12.83
CA TYR A 45 3.86 0.46 11.95
C TYR A 45 2.73 -0.41 11.40
N LEU A 46 2.80 -0.64 10.09
CA LEU A 46 1.81 -1.41 9.33
C LEU A 46 2.42 -2.72 8.88
N TRP A 47 1.65 -3.79 8.96
CA TRP A 47 2.07 -5.09 8.49
C TRP A 47 0.88 -5.91 7.96
N LYS A 48 1.10 -6.67 6.90
CA LYS A 48 0.08 -7.59 6.38
C LYS A 48 0.73 -8.79 5.72
N GLY A 49 1.32 -9.64 6.53
CA GLY A 49 2.02 -10.82 6.03
C GLY A 49 3.31 -10.47 5.29
N GLY A 50 4.18 -11.46 5.13
CA GLY A 50 5.45 -11.26 4.46
C GLY A 50 6.51 -10.56 5.32
N PRO A 51 7.74 -10.42 4.80
CA PRO A 51 8.89 -9.91 5.55
C PRO A 51 9.02 -8.39 5.56
N TRP A 52 8.13 -7.67 4.89
CA TRP A 52 8.23 -6.23 4.67
C TRP A 52 7.12 -5.47 5.38
N SER A 53 7.44 -4.34 5.96
CA SER A 53 6.46 -3.48 6.63
C SER A 53 6.53 -2.04 6.12
N VAL A 54 5.50 -1.25 6.44
CA VAL A 54 5.48 0.18 6.19
C VAL A 54 5.43 0.91 7.53
N VAL A 55 6.23 1.95 7.67
CA VAL A 55 6.21 2.85 8.82
C VAL A 55 5.49 4.12 8.43
N CYS A 56 4.45 4.47 9.15
CA CYS A 56 3.74 5.73 8.96
C CYS A 56 4.19 6.72 10.05
N VAL A 57 4.79 7.80 9.64
CA VAL A 57 5.30 8.85 10.54
C VAL A 57 4.34 10.03 10.53
N CYS A 58 3.93 10.47 11.72
CA CYS A 58 3.15 11.69 11.86
C CYS A 58 4.06 12.91 11.72
N VAL A 59 3.76 13.76 10.76
CA VAL A 59 4.44 15.04 10.54
C VAL A 59 3.40 16.13 10.75
N GLU A 60 3.44 16.77 11.92
CA GLU A 60 2.55 17.87 12.23
C GLU A 60 2.77 19.01 11.22
N ASP A 61 1.67 19.63 10.76
CA ASP A 61 1.67 20.70 9.76
C ASP A 61 2.22 20.31 8.37
N SER A 62 2.40 19.01 8.12
CA SER A 62 2.76 18.51 6.78
C SER A 62 1.57 18.62 5.85
N GLU A 63 1.72 19.41 4.80
CA GLU A 63 0.89 19.24 3.60
C GLU A 63 1.48 18.08 2.78
N ALA A 64 0.79 16.96 2.81
CA ALA A 64 1.16 15.82 1.99
C ALA A 64 1.22 16.24 0.52
N LYS A 65 2.34 15.96 -0.14
CA LYS A 65 2.54 16.27 -1.56
C LYS A 65 1.72 15.34 -2.42
N GLU A 66 1.19 15.88 -3.52
CA GLU A 66 0.55 15.05 -4.55
C GLU A 66 1.54 14.02 -5.08
N GLN A 67 1.10 12.75 -5.12
CA GLN A 67 1.89 11.62 -5.60
C GLN A 67 1.35 11.16 -6.95
N ASP A 68 2.26 10.74 -7.83
CA ASP A 68 1.87 10.07 -9.07
C ASP A 68 1.28 8.68 -8.74
N PRO A 69 0.16 8.28 -9.37
CA PRO A 69 -0.44 6.96 -9.12
C PRO A 69 0.48 5.77 -9.40
N ARG A 70 1.54 5.95 -10.20
CA ARG A 70 2.56 4.92 -10.43
C ARG A 70 3.45 4.68 -9.20
N ASN A 71 3.51 5.65 -8.29
CA ASN A 71 4.17 5.52 -7.00
C ASN A 71 3.15 5.08 -5.96
N HIS A 72 3.01 3.78 -5.75
CA HIS A 72 1.96 3.21 -4.91
C HIS A 72 2.44 1.97 -4.15
N PHE A 73 1.71 1.66 -3.10
CA PHE A 73 1.81 0.39 -2.39
C PHE A 73 0.73 -0.57 -2.90
N LYS A 74 1.04 -1.87 -2.95
CA LYS A 74 0.09 -2.90 -3.37
C LYS A 74 -0.38 -3.73 -2.19
N LEU A 75 -1.68 -4.05 -2.19
CA LEU A 75 -2.29 -5.02 -1.31
C LEU A 75 -2.91 -6.13 -2.14
N SER A 76 -2.48 -7.35 -1.92
CA SER A 76 -3.00 -8.52 -2.61
C SER A 76 -4.29 -8.99 -1.98
N VAL A 77 -5.29 -9.27 -2.81
CA VAL A 77 -6.57 -9.90 -2.43
C VAL A 77 -6.80 -11.18 -3.22
N ALA A 78 -7.68 -12.03 -2.71
CA ALA A 78 -7.80 -13.40 -3.17
C ALA A 78 -8.40 -13.57 -4.58
N SER A 79 -9.21 -12.60 -5.04
CA SER A 79 -9.99 -12.78 -6.27
C SER A 79 -10.42 -11.46 -6.92
N ALA A 80 -10.86 -11.52 -8.17
CA ALA A 80 -11.48 -10.38 -8.86
C ALA A 80 -12.75 -9.89 -8.13
N GLU A 81 -13.51 -10.80 -7.54
CA GLU A 81 -14.69 -10.48 -6.73
C GLU A 81 -14.29 -9.68 -5.48
N ALA A 82 -13.17 -10.01 -4.86
CA ALA A 82 -12.64 -9.24 -3.72
C ALA A 82 -12.19 -7.83 -4.15
N VAL A 83 -11.60 -7.68 -5.34
CA VAL A 83 -11.28 -6.37 -5.92
C VAL A 83 -12.56 -5.55 -6.13
N ALA A 84 -13.59 -6.14 -6.73
CA ALA A 84 -14.87 -5.47 -6.96
C ALA A 84 -15.55 -5.05 -5.66
N ALA A 85 -15.53 -5.90 -4.64
CA ALA A 85 -16.07 -5.61 -3.32
C ALA A 85 -15.30 -4.45 -2.64
N ALA A 86 -13.98 -4.44 -2.73
CA ALA A 86 -13.15 -3.37 -2.20
C ALA A 86 -13.41 -2.03 -2.91
N HIS A 87 -13.57 -2.05 -4.24
CA HIS A 87 -13.91 -0.85 -5.02
C HIS A 87 -15.28 -0.28 -4.60
N LYS A 88 -16.28 -1.14 -4.49
CA LYS A 88 -17.61 -0.76 -4.02
C LYS A 88 -17.56 -0.15 -2.61
N ALA A 89 -16.80 -0.76 -1.70
CA ALA A 89 -16.59 -0.25 -0.36
C ALA A 89 -15.89 1.11 -0.36
N ALA A 90 -14.89 1.31 -1.22
CA ALA A 90 -14.19 2.59 -1.36
C ALA A 90 -15.14 3.70 -1.79
N VAL A 91 -16.00 3.44 -2.76
CA VAL A 91 -17.02 4.41 -3.21
C VAL A 91 -18.02 4.71 -2.09
N ALA A 92 -18.55 3.68 -1.42
CA ALA A 92 -19.55 3.84 -0.37
C ALA A 92 -19.02 4.57 0.88
N HIS A 93 -17.74 4.39 1.21
CA HIS A 93 -17.13 4.93 2.43
C HIS A 93 -16.09 6.03 2.16
N LYS A 94 -16.10 6.60 0.96
CA LYS A 94 -15.13 7.60 0.52
C LYS A 94 -14.95 8.73 1.55
N ASP A 95 -16.04 9.34 1.95
CA ASP A 95 -16.03 10.49 2.86
C ASP A 95 -15.67 10.07 4.29
N ALA A 96 -16.17 8.93 4.74
CA ALA A 96 -15.92 8.43 6.09
C ALA A 96 -14.44 8.19 6.40
N TYR A 97 -13.65 7.81 5.39
CA TYR A 97 -12.22 7.54 5.52
C TYR A 97 -11.32 8.59 4.86
N GLY A 98 -11.91 9.65 4.32
CA GLY A 98 -11.14 10.71 3.66
C GLY A 98 -10.44 10.26 2.37
N ILE A 99 -10.96 9.23 1.70
CA ILE A 99 -10.43 8.78 0.40
C ILE A 99 -10.59 9.90 -0.62
N ARG A 100 -9.50 10.28 -1.27
CA ARG A 100 -9.46 11.44 -2.16
C ARG A 100 -9.87 11.09 -3.59
N GLN A 101 -9.31 10.01 -4.12
CA GLN A 101 -9.55 9.56 -5.49
C GLN A 101 -9.72 8.04 -5.52
N ILE A 102 -10.55 7.57 -6.43
CA ILE A 102 -10.79 6.14 -6.67
C ILE A 102 -10.74 5.93 -8.17
N GLY A 103 -9.79 5.11 -8.62
CA GLY A 103 -9.66 4.74 -10.03
C GLY A 103 -10.63 3.62 -10.42
N GLU A 104 -10.74 3.40 -11.71
CA GLU A 104 -11.53 2.30 -12.27
C GLU A 104 -10.82 0.96 -12.07
N ILE A 105 -11.62 -0.12 -12.06
CA ILE A 105 -11.09 -1.48 -12.06
C ILE A 105 -10.52 -1.79 -13.44
N GLU A 106 -9.26 -2.18 -13.48
CA GLU A 106 -8.54 -2.55 -14.69
C GLU A 106 -8.18 -4.03 -14.68
N LYS A 107 -8.21 -4.64 -15.84
CA LYS A 107 -7.79 -6.04 -16.05
C LYS A 107 -6.66 -6.06 -17.08
N SER A 108 -5.51 -6.55 -16.67
CA SER A 108 -4.35 -6.67 -17.55
C SER A 108 -3.43 -7.80 -17.10
N ALA A 109 -2.76 -8.46 -18.05
CA ALA A 109 -1.77 -9.52 -17.79
C ALA A 109 -2.26 -10.61 -16.80
N GLY A 110 -3.57 -10.92 -16.84
CA GLY A 110 -4.19 -11.91 -15.94
C GLY A 110 -4.48 -11.40 -14.53
N ALA A 111 -4.28 -10.12 -14.26
CA ALA A 111 -4.59 -9.49 -12.98
C ALA A 111 -5.79 -8.57 -13.09
N CYS A 112 -6.45 -8.38 -11.94
CA CYS A 112 -7.51 -7.42 -11.74
C CYS A 112 -7.08 -6.48 -10.62
N ALA A 113 -7.19 -5.17 -10.81
CA ALA A 113 -6.73 -4.18 -9.85
C ALA A 113 -7.46 -2.86 -9.98
N PHE A 114 -7.47 -2.08 -8.90
CA PHE A 114 -7.78 -0.65 -8.94
C PHE A 114 -6.89 0.10 -7.97
N LYS A 115 -6.77 1.41 -8.18
CA LYS A 115 -6.02 2.28 -7.27
C LYS A 115 -6.96 3.25 -6.57
N LEU A 116 -6.60 3.60 -5.35
CA LEU A 116 -7.21 4.68 -4.61
C LEU A 116 -6.14 5.55 -3.94
N GLN A 117 -6.47 6.82 -3.74
CA GLN A 117 -5.62 7.75 -3.00
C GLN A 117 -6.23 8.01 -1.63
N ASP A 118 -5.44 7.80 -0.58
CA ASP A 118 -5.88 8.00 0.79
C ASP A 118 -5.89 9.47 1.23
N LEU A 119 -6.24 9.72 2.49
CA LEU A 119 -6.30 11.05 3.08
C LEU A 119 -4.94 11.77 3.11
N ASN A 120 -3.83 11.04 3.02
CA ASN A 120 -2.47 11.55 3.01
C ASN A 120 -1.86 11.64 1.60
N ARG A 121 -2.69 11.50 0.54
CA ARG A 121 -2.28 11.47 -0.87
C ARG A 121 -1.39 10.28 -1.25
N VAL A 122 -1.34 9.26 -0.42
CA VAL A 122 -0.67 7.99 -0.72
C VAL A 122 -1.57 7.14 -1.61
N TRP A 123 -1.01 6.61 -2.67
CA TRP A 123 -1.71 5.69 -3.57
C TRP A 123 -1.56 4.25 -3.10
N TRP A 124 -2.68 3.54 -3.12
CA TRP A 124 -2.81 2.12 -2.80
C TRP A 124 -3.42 1.41 -3.99
N GLU A 125 -2.83 0.29 -4.40
CA GLU A 125 -3.38 -0.60 -5.41
C GLU A 125 -3.91 -1.87 -4.74
N ILE A 126 -5.18 -2.16 -4.94
CA ILE A 126 -5.82 -3.40 -4.50
C ILE A 126 -5.82 -4.33 -5.72
N THR A 127 -5.15 -5.47 -5.62
CA THR A 127 -4.82 -6.29 -6.78
C THR A 127 -4.90 -7.77 -6.50
N THR A 128 -5.11 -8.56 -7.55
CA THR A 128 -5.01 -10.02 -7.48
C THR A 128 -3.59 -10.55 -7.65
N PHE A 129 -2.59 -9.71 -7.87
CA PHE A 129 -1.19 -10.14 -7.84
C PHE A 129 -0.81 -10.61 -6.44
N ASP A 130 -0.28 -11.81 -6.34
CA ASP A 130 0.16 -12.44 -5.11
C ASP A 130 1.69 -12.65 -5.08
N GLN A 131 2.20 -13.27 -4.02
CA GLN A 131 3.63 -13.56 -3.89
C GLN A 131 4.14 -14.44 -5.03
N SER A 132 3.35 -15.36 -5.52
CA SER A 132 3.77 -16.26 -6.60
C SER A 132 4.08 -15.53 -7.90
N HIS A 133 3.41 -14.41 -8.16
CA HIS A 133 3.70 -13.55 -9.30
C HIS A 133 5.12 -12.95 -9.18
N TYR A 134 5.45 -12.42 -8.01
CA TYR A 134 6.78 -11.86 -7.77
C TYR A 134 7.87 -12.93 -7.81
N ASP A 135 7.61 -14.10 -7.23
CA ASP A 135 8.54 -15.24 -7.27
C ASP A 135 8.87 -15.63 -8.71
N ARG A 136 7.87 -15.67 -9.60
CA ARG A 136 8.09 -15.94 -11.01
C ARG A 136 8.92 -14.85 -11.70
N LEU A 137 8.65 -13.58 -11.43
CA LEU A 137 9.40 -12.47 -11.98
C LEU A 137 10.87 -12.54 -11.58
N PHE A 138 11.16 -12.78 -10.30
CA PHE A 138 12.53 -12.88 -9.80
C PHE A 138 13.25 -14.16 -10.25
N ALA A 139 12.51 -15.24 -10.55
CA ALA A 139 13.08 -16.47 -11.08
C ALA A 139 13.48 -16.35 -12.55
N SER A 140 12.71 -15.62 -13.36
CA SER A 140 12.84 -15.58 -14.84
C SER A 140 13.17 -14.20 -15.39
N GLY A 141 13.19 -13.16 -14.57
CA GLY A 141 13.45 -11.79 -15.00
C GLY A 141 14.90 -11.52 -15.33
N ASP A 142 15.14 -10.38 -15.95
CA ASP A 142 16.48 -9.88 -16.24
C ASP A 142 17.20 -9.56 -14.92
N LYS A 143 18.34 -10.19 -14.70
CA LYS A 143 19.20 -10.02 -13.52
C LYS A 143 20.50 -9.32 -13.93
N ALA A 144 20.36 -8.24 -14.68
CA ALA A 144 21.52 -7.47 -15.19
C ALA A 144 22.52 -7.06 -14.11
#